data_ca35118d5d49f0feea215f90fe1458b2
#
_entry.id   ca35118d5d49f0feea215f90fe1458b2
#
_cell.length_a   1.000
_cell.length_b   1.000
_cell.length_c   1.000
_cell.angle_alpha   90.00
_cell.angle_beta   90.00
_cell.angle_gamma   90.00
#
_symmetry.space_group_name_H-M   'P 1'
#
loop_
_entity.id
_entity.type
_entity.pdbx_description
1 polymer ?
#
loop_
_entity_poly.entity_id
_entity_poly.type
_entity_poly.pdbx_seq_one_letter_code
_entity_poly.pdbx_strand_id
1 'polypeptide(L)'
;MVTRCYLCGGKTVQRLVTAENWWGDQLTLVEGVPAWVCENCGEKYFEAEVCRILDAMREAPPAEERIMRVPVYKFPPARLAKTPSTRP
;
A
#
# COMPACT_ATOMS: atom_id res chain seq x y z
N MET A 1 -3.96 5.28 17.52
CA MET A 1 -4.27 6.41 16.67
C MET A 1 -3.01 7.14 16.28
N VAL A 2 -2.84 7.41 14.99
CA VAL A 2 -1.64 8.09 14.50
C VAL A 2 -1.98 9.54 14.25
N THR A 3 -1.35 10.45 14.99
CA THR A 3 -1.65 11.86 14.80
C THR A 3 -0.53 12.58 14.07
N ARG A 4 0.64 11.98 13.97
CA ARG A 4 1.76 12.55 13.25
C ARG A 4 2.45 11.51 12.43
N CYS A 5 2.91 11.92 11.25
CA CYS A 5 3.64 11.02 10.37
C CYS A 5 5.02 10.72 10.93
N TYR A 6 5.42 9.48 10.96
CA TYR A 6 6.73 9.09 11.45
C TYR A 6 7.83 9.42 10.47
N LEU A 7 7.49 9.67 9.21
CA LEU A 7 8.51 9.95 8.20
C LEU A 7 8.79 11.44 8.06
N CYS A 8 7.79 12.27 8.06
CA CYS A 8 8.00 13.70 7.83
C CYS A 8 7.49 14.60 8.93
N GLY A 9 6.83 14.03 9.93
CA GLY A 9 6.30 14.82 11.02
C GLY A 9 5.02 15.57 10.71
N GLY A 10 4.45 15.39 9.53
CA GLY A 10 3.25 16.10 9.16
C GLY A 10 2.02 15.57 9.89
N LYS A 11 0.94 16.31 9.78
CA LYS A 11 -0.30 15.94 10.44
C LYS A 11 -1.00 14.85 9.66
N THR A 12 -1.59 13.87 10.36
CA THR A 12 -2.35 12.83 9.70
C THR A 12 -3.83 13.06 9.92
N VAL A 13 -4.64 12.66 8.95
CA VAL A 13 -6.09 12.72 9.04
C VAL A 13 -6.65 11.37 8.65
N GLN A 14 -7.82 11.04 9.18
CA GLN A 14 -8.42 9.75 8.87
C GLN A 14 -9.16 9.81 7.56
N ARG A 15 -8.95 8.83 6.70
CA ARG A 15 -9.60 8.74 5.41
C ARG A 15 -9.84 7.29 5.05
N LEU A 16 -10.78 7.05 4.16
CA LEU A 16 -10.97 5.73 3.59
C LEU A 16 -10.11 5.66 2.33
N VAL A 17 -9.31 4.63 2.24
CA VAL A 17 -8.36 4.48 1.13
C VAL A 17 -8.51 3.11 0.49
N THR A 18 -7.91 2.94 -0.68
CA THR A 18 -7.79 1.63 -1.31
C THR A 18 -6.43 1.07 -0.95
N ALA A 19 -6.41 -0.08 -0.30
CA ALA A 19 -5.18 -0.70 0.17
C ALA A 19 -4.78 -1.85 -0.73
N GLU A 20 -3.46 -1.99 -0.98
CA GLU A 20 -2.93 -3.14 -1.67
C GLU A 20 -2.80 -4.26 -0.67
N ASN A 21 -3.24 -5.44 -1.04
CA ASN A 21 -3.19 -6.58 -0.13
C ASN A 21 -2.54 -7.74 -0.87
N TRP A 22 -1.26 -7.96 -0.62
CA TRP A 22 -0.48 -8.95 -1.35
C TRP A 22 -0.45 -10.29 -0.62
N TRP A 23 -0.54 -11.36 -1.38
CA TRP A 23 -0.35 -12.70 -0.86
C TRP A 23 0.64 -13.36 -1.83
N GLY A 24 1.90 -13.42 -1.45
CA GLY A 24 2.93 -13.85 -2.36
C GLY A 24 3.03 -12.86 -3.51
N ASP A 25 2.88 -13.31 -4.75
CA ASP A 25 2.90 -12.42 -5.89
C ASP A 25 1.50 -12.11 -6.39
N GLN A 26 0.48 -12.45 -5.62
CA GLN A 26 -0.88 -12.18 -6.00
C GLN A 26 -1.36 -10.89 -5.35
N LEU A 27 -1.83 -9.98 -6.15
CA LEU A 27 -2.29 -8.68 -5.65
C LEU A 27 -3.80 -8.61 -5.61
N THR A 28 -4.34 -8.18 -4.48
CA THR A 28 -5.74 -7.79 -4.42
C THR A 28 -5.81 -6.37 -3.90
N LEU A 29 -6.90 -5.68 -4.21
CA LEU A 29 -7.14 -4.34 -3.72
C LEU A 29 -8.36 -4.36 -2.84
N VAL A 30 -8.28 -3.68 -1.70
CA VAL A 30 -9.40 -3.60 -0.77
C VAL A 30 -9.80 -2.13 -0.68
N GLU A 31 -11.04 -1.83 -1.02
CA GLU A 31 -11.52 -0.46 -1.03
C GLU A 31 -12.18 -0.11 0.29
N GLY A 32 -12.20 1.17 0.61
CA GLY A 32 -12.89 1.64 1.80
C GLY A 32 -12.19 1.30 3.10
N VAL A 33 -10.88 1.22 3.10
CA VAL A 33 -10.12 0.85 4.29
C VAL A 33 -9.80 2.09 5.11
N PRO A 34 -10.14 2.12 6.39
CA PRO A 34 -9.81 3.29 7.22
C PRO A 34 -8.32 3.39 7.43
N ALA A 35 -7.77 4.56 7.22
CA ALA A 35 -6.33 4.79 7.38
C ALA A 35 -6.09 6.20 7.89
N TRP A 36 -4.95 6.41 8.52
CA TRP A 36 -4.49 7.72 8.88
C TRP A 36 -3.49 8.13 7.80
N VAL A 37 -3.79 9.21 7.09
CA VAL A 37 -3.01 9.62 5.93
C VAL A 37 -2.33 10.94 6.22
N CYS A 38 -1.03 11.01 5.99
CA CYS A 38 -0.28 12.24 6.21
C CYS A 38 -0.66 13.25 5.14
N GLU A 39 -1.04 14.44 5.57
CA GLU A 39 -1.43 15.47 4.63
C GLU A 39 -0.25 16.01 3.87
N ASN A 40 0.94 15.83 4.36
CA ASN A 40 2.14 16.38 3.74
C ASN A 40 2.78 15.40 2.74
N CYS A 41 3.04 14.18 3.15
CA CYS A 41 3.75 13.24 2.27
C CYS A 41 2.89 12.09 1.76
N GLY A 42 1.66 11.97 2.23
CA GLY A 42 0.76 10.93 1.72
C GLY A 42 0.96 9.56 2.34
N GLU A 43 1.84 9.42 3.32
CA GLU A 43 2.06 8.11 3.95
C GLU A 43 0.80 7.65 4.66
N LYS A 44 0.50 6.36 4.59
CA LYS A 44 -0.70 5.79 5.18
C LYS A 44 -0.34 4.90 6.35
N TYR A 45 -1.12 4.99 7.40
CA TYR A 45 -0.93 4.17 8.59
C TYR A 45 -2.24 3.47 8.92
N PHE A 46 -2.19 2.15 9.14
CA PHE A 46 -3.37 1.37 9.45
C PHE A 46 -3.31 0.93 10.90
N GLU A 47 -4.44 0.99 11.59
CA GLU A 47 -4.48 0.53 12.96
C GLU A 47 -4.46 -1.00 13.00
N ALA A 48 -4.08 -1.55 14.13
CA ALA A 48 -3.87 -2.99 14.26
C ALA A 48 -5.11 -3.79 13.88
N GLU A 49 -6.28 -3.30 14.25
CA GLU A 49 -7.48 -4.01 13.92
C GLU A 49 -7.73 -4.05 12.42
N VAL A 50 -7.43 -2.97 11.73
CA VAL A 50 -7.57 -2.92 10.28
C VAL A 50 -6.61 -3.92 9.65
N CYS A 51 -5.38 -3.98 10.16
CA CYS A 51 -4.40 -4.93 9.64
C CYS A 51 -4.88 -6.36 9.82
N ARG A 52 -5.50 -6.67 10.97
CA ARG A 52 -6.02 -8.02 11.20
C ARG A 52 -7.12 -8.38 10.21
N ILE A 53 -7.97 -7.42 9.89
CA ILE A 53 -9.03 -7.66 8.93
C ILE A 53 -8.45 -7.90 7.54
N LEU A 54 -7.45 -7.10 7.15
CA LEU A 54 -6.80 -7.29 5.86
C LEU A 54 -6.12 -8.65 5.78
N ASP A 55 -5.49 -9.09 6.87
CA ASP A 55 -4.87 -10.41 6.91
C ASP A 55 -5.92 -11.51 6.75
N ALA A 56 -7.04 -11.38 7.42
CA ALA A 56 -8.10 -12.37 7.30
C ALA A 56 -8.64 -12.43 5.89
N MET A 57 -8.72 -11.29 5.20
CA MET A 57 -9.20 -11.28 3.82
C MET A 57 -8.21 -11.95 2.88
N ARG A 58 -6.92 -11.94 3.20
CA ARG A 58 -5.96 -12.68 2.40
C ARG A 58 -6.14 -14.18 2.55
N GLU A 59 -6.40 -14.62 3.78
CA GLU A 59 -6.53 -16.06 4.03
C GLU A 59 -7.86 -16.62 3.57
N ALA A 60 -8.91 -15.84 3.65
CA ALA A 60 -10.24 -16.28 3.25
C ALA A 60 -10.91 -15.15 2.47
N PRO A 61 -10.58 -15.01 1.19
CA PRO A 61 -11.06 -13.86 0.41
C PRO A 61 -12.58 -13.89 0.28
N PRO A 62 -13.21 -12.74 0.44
CA PRO A 62 -14.65 -12.65 0.18
C PRO A 62 -14.93 -12.69 -1.32
N ALA A 63 -16.20 -12.67 -1.67
CA ALA A 63 -16.57 -12.61 -3.08
C ALA A 63 -16.07 -11.31 -3.68
N GLU A 64 -15.60 -11.38 -4.91
CA GLU A 64 -15.06 -10.20 -5.57
C GLU A 64 -16.14 -9.20 -5.87
N GLU A 65 -15.84 -7.93 -5.68
CA GLU A 65 -16.76 -6.88 -6.07
C GLU A 65 -16.56 -6.55 -7.54
N ARG A 66 -15.34 -6.54 -8.00
CA ARG A 66 -15.03 -6.27 -9.40
C ARG A 66 -13.58 -6.64 -9.66
N ILE A 67 -13.25 -6.76 -10.93
CA ILE A 67 -11.89 -7.09 -11.36
C ILE A 67 -11.31 -5.87 -12.05
N MET A 68 -10.04 -5.58 -11.75
CA MET A 68 -9.36 -4.45 -12.34
C MET A 68 -8.13 -4.95 -13.07
N ARG A 69 -7.87 -4.39 -14.25
CA ARG A 69 -6.69 -4.77 -15.02
C ARG A 69 -5.56 -3.85 -14.63
N VAL A 70 -4.40 -4.43 -14.35
CA VAL A 70 -3.24 -3.67 -13.90
C VAL A 70 -2.09 -3.90 -14.87
N PRO A 71 -1.56 -2.85 -15.51
CA PRO A 71 -0.41 -3.04 -16.38
C PRO A 71 0.84 -3.33 -15.55
N VAL A 72 1.68 -4.18 -16.08
CA VAL A 72 2.91 -4.57 -15.42
C VAL A 72 4.06 -4.28 -16.38
N TYR A 73 5.06 -3.56 -15.91
CA TYR A 73 6.19 -3.19 -16.74
C TYR A 73 7.46 -3.79 -16.16
N LYS A 74 8.42 -4.00 -17.02
CA LYS A 74 9.73 -4.44 -16.58
C LYS A 74 10.67 -3.24 -16.55
N PHE A 75 11.48 -3.17 -15.54
CA PHE A 75 12.48 -2.13 -15.48
C PHE A 75 13.53 -2.43 -16.56
N PRO A 76 13.99 -1.44 -17.32
CA PRO A 76 14.94 -1.69 -18.41
C PRO A 76 16.29 -2.15 -17.87
N PRO A 77 16.72 -3.33 -18.20
CA PRO A 77 17.99 -3.83 -17.65
C PRO A 77 19.20 -3.03 -18.11
N ALA A 78 19.14 -2.46 -19.30
CA ALA A 78 20.23 -1.64 -19.77
C ALA A 78 20.46 -0.43 -18.92
N ARG A 79 19.38 0.17 -18.41
CA ARG A 79 19.53 1.28 -17.53
C ARG A 79 20.13 0.87 -16.25
N LEU A 80 19.76 -0.25 -15.72
CA LEU A 80 20.28 -0.72 -14.47
C LEU A 80 21.75 -0.94 -14.61
N ALA A 81 22.21 -1.47 -15.73
CA ALA A 81 23.59 -1.73 -15.92
C ALA A 81 24.41 -0.45 -15.97
N LYS A 82 23.80 0.61 -16.38
CA LYS A 82 24.50 1.83 -16.46
C LYS A 82 24.55 2.59 -15.21
N THR A 83 23.83 2.31 -14.28
CA THR A 83 23.83 3.11 -13.09
C THR A 83 24.65 2.42 -12.16
N PRO A 84 25.75 2.31 -12.31
CA PRO A 84 26.58 1.63 -11.53
C PRO A 84 26.52 1.98 -10.23
N SER A 85 26.74 1.43 -9.78
CA SER A 85 26.99 1.61 -8.62
C SER A 85 26.89 2.71 -8.00
N THR A 86 26.45 3.33 -8.48
CA THR A 86 26.39 4.47 -7.87
C THR A 86 25.71 4.24 -6.70
N ARG A 87 25.24 3.38 -6.53
CA ARG A 87 24.55 3.27 -5.57
C ARG A 87 25.16 2.90 -4.62
N PRO A 88 25.12 3.27 -3.89
CA PRO A 88 25.75 2.99 -2.79
C PRO A 88 25.17 2.14 -2.03
#